data_510bd2a72d9a4d4c8b732ad7c8726822
#
_entry.id   510bd2a72d9a4d4c8b732ad7c8726822
#
_cell.length_a   1.000
_cell.length_b   1.000
_cell.length_c   1.000
_cell.angle_alpha   90.00
_cell.angle_beta   90.00
_cell.angle_gamma   90.00
#
_symmetry.space_group_name_H-M   'P 1'
#
loop_
_entity.id
_entity.type
_entity.pdbx_description
1 polymer ?
#
loop_
_entity_poly.entity_id
_entity_poly.type
_entity_poly.pdbx_seq_one_letter_code
_entity_poly.pdbx_strand_id
1 'polypeptide(L)'
;IEPNVGYSNYARQEYGINIQTGQLADVIKKFDLITMFHALEHIPNPVKTFKLLYQLLNKDGILFIEVPNIETKDASPHNIYFKAHIHYFSASTLTSAASNYFEKIDEDIGSNLRIIFKRKDDVEDSIAFPSSEQVNQTATRLQKKGWFEYLIYGGGFKKLPIRTKQMIIESRINYESGIKVLNDILRD
;
A
#
# COMPACT_ATOMS: atom_id res chain seq x y z
N ILE A 1 -0.48 5.38 13.66
CA ILE A 1 -1.86 5.81 13.93
C ILE A 1 -2.85 4.75 13.44
N GLU A 2 -3.95 4.53 14.16
CA GLU A 2 -5.00 3.57 13.83
C GLU A 2 -6.38 4.19 14.15
N PRO A 3 -7.27 4.37 13.18
CA PRO A 3 -8.58 4.93 13.44
C PRO A 3 -9.53 3.98 14.18
N ASN A 4 -9.32 2.67 14.07
CA ASN A 4 -10.17 1.68 14.74
C ASN A 4 -9.74 1.50 16.20
N VAL A 5 -10.66 1.82 17.12
CA VAL A 5 -10.43 1.73 18.59
C VAL A 5 -10.14 0.30 19.02
N GLY A 6 -10.84 -0.71 18.44
CA GLY A 6 -10.63 -2.12 18.76
C GLY A 6 -9.23 -2.59 18.37
N TYR A 7 -8.79 -2.28 17.15
CA TYR A 7 -7.46 -2.66 16.68
C TYR A 7 -6.35 -1.96 17.45
N SER A 8 -6.51 -0.67 17.74
CA SER A 8 -5.51 0.07 18.52
C SER A 8 -5.42 -0.42 19.97
N ASN A 9 -6.54 -0.79 20.59
CA ASN A 9 -6.54 -1.37 21.94
C ASN A 9 -5.87 -2.74 21.93
N TYR A 10 -6.23 -3.60 20.99
CA TYR A 10 -5.61 -4.91 20.83
C TYR A 10 -4.10 -4.80 20.63
N ALA A 11 -3.65 -3.93 19.73
CA ALA A 11 -2.22 -3.73 19.48
C ALA A 11 -1.45 -3.26 20.71
N ARG A 12 -2.05 -2.38 21.53
CA ARG A 12 -1.44 -1.94 22.80
C ARG A 12 -1.38 -3.06 23.84
N GLN A 13 -2.47 -3.82 23.98
CA GLN A 13 -2.57 -4.85 25.02
C GLN A 13 -1.72 -6.09 24.70
N GLU A 14 -1.77 -6.55 23.45
CA GLU A 14 -1.11 -7.79 23.06
C GLU A 14 0.35 -7.60 22.68
N TYR A 15 0.69 -6.46 22.07
CA TYR A 15 2.03 -6.24 21.52
C TYR A 15 2.81 -5.10 22.18
N GLY A 16 2.21 -4.35 23.11
CA GLY A 16 2.86 -3.21 23.75
C GLY A 16 3.23 -2.07 22.79
N ILE A 17 2.59 -2.01 21.61
CA ILE A 17 2.90 -1.02 20.58
C ILE A 17 2.41 0.37 21.02
N ASN A 18 3.26 1.38 20.90
CA ASN A 18 2.86 2.75 21.06
C ASN A 18 2.07 3.23 19.83
N ILE A 19 0.75 3.12 19.89
CA ILE A 19 -0.15 3.47 18.80
C ILE A 19 -1.14 4.57 19.24
N GLN A 20 -1.22 5.62 18.44
CA GLN A 20 -2.23 6.67 18.62
C GLN A 20 -3.54 6.22 17.94
N THR A 21 -4.65 6.26 18.68
CA THR A 21 -5.99 6.06 18.10
C THR A 21 -6.51 7.39 17.57
N GLY A 22 -6.98 7.43 16.34
CA GLY A 22 -7.55 8.64 15.74
C GLY A 22 -7.32 8.71 14.22
N GLN A 23 -7.71 9.84 13.66
CA GLN A 23 -7.55 10.11 12.22
C GLN A 23 -6.18 10.75 11.94
N LEU A 24 -5.74 10.67 10.67
CA LEU A 24 -4.50 11.35 10.25
C LEU A 24 -4.52 12.85 10.53
N ALA A 25 -5.69 13.49 10.46
CA ALA A 25 -5.87 14.92 10.76
C ALA A 25 -5.67 15.28 12.24
N ASP A 26 -5.71 14.30 13.14
CA ASP A 26 -5.52 14.53 14.59
C ASP A 26 -4.03 14.53 14.99
N VAL A 27 -3.15 14.18 14.05
CA VAL A 27 -1.71 14.16 14.28
C VAL A 27 -1.15 15.57 14.19
N ILE A 28 -0.47 16.01 15.25
CA ILE A 28 0.13 17.36 15.34
C ILE A 28 1.65 17.35 15.29
N LYS A 29 2.28 16.19 15.50
CA LYS A 29 3.74 16.04 15.43
C LYS A 29 4.21 16.05 13.99
N LYS A 30 5.46 16.50 13.79
CA LYS A 30 6.18 16.37 12.52
C LYS A 30 7.17 15.22 12.58
N PHE A 31 7.47 14.67 11.40
CA PHE A 31 8.29 13.48 11.26
C PHE A 31 9.31 13.70 10.13
N ASP A 32 10.44 13.03 10.20
CA ASP A 32 11.41 12.97 9.11
C ASP A 32 11.07 11.85 8.12
N LEU A 33 10.36 10.83 8.58
CA LEU A 33 9.89 9.71 7.77
C LEU A 33 8.44 9.39 8.14
N ILE A 34 7.60 9.26 7.12
CA ILE A 34 6.25 8.69 7.24
C ILE A 34 6.17 7.47 6.32
N THR A 35 5.61 6.39 6.82
CA THR A 35 5.34 5.18 6.03
C THR A 35 3.85 4.88 6.02
N MET A 36 3.34 4.43 4.87
CA MET A 36 1.94 4.06 4.70
C MET A 36 1.88 2.75 3.90
N PHE A 37 1.35 1.71 4.51
CA PHE A 37 1.22 0.38 3.92
C PHE A 37 -0.24 0.00 3.77
N HIS A 38 -0.68 -0.30 2.55
CA HIS A 38 -2.04 -0.78 2.26
C HIS A 38 -3.14 0.03 2.95
N ALA A 39 -3.03 1.35 2.91
CA ALA A 39 -3.97 2.26 3.54
C ALA A 39 -4.57 3.28 2.57
N LEU A 40 -3.75 3.82 1.65
CA LEU A 40 -4.17 4.92 0.76
C LEU A 40 -5.30 4.51 -0.19
N GLU A 41 -5.34 3.25 -0.60
CA GLU A 41 -6.40 2.68 -1.45
C GLU A 41 -7.79 2.65 -0.78
N HIS A 42 -7.83 2.77 0.55
CA HIS A 42 -9.06 2.82 1.34
C HIS A 42 -9.50 4.24 1.69
N ILE A 43 -8.70 5.25 1.38
CA ILE A 43 -8.97 6.64 1.78
C ILE A 43 -9.72 7.37 0.65
N PRO A 44 -10.89 7.98 0.93
CA PRO A 44 -11.75 8.58 -0.11
C PRO A 44 -11.08 9.67 -0.94
N ASN A 45 -10.16 10.45 -0.36
CA ASN A 45 -9.49 11.55 -1.07
C ASN A 45 -7.97 11.47 -0.91
N PRO A 46 -7.28 10.76 -1.81
CA PRO A 46 -5.84 10.59 -1.73
C PRO A 46 -5.07 11.91 -1.88
N VAL A 47 -5.53 12.84 -2.70
CA VAL A 47 -4.87 14.16 -2.87
C VAL A 47 -4.90 14.97 -1.57
N LYS A 48 -6.05 14.99 -0.89
CA LYS A 48 -6.15 15.62 0.43
C LYS A 48 -5.25 14.92 1.46
N THR A 49 -5.12 13.61 1.36
CA THR A 49 -4.23 12.84 2.23
C THR A 49 -2.77 13.24 2.00
N PHE A 50 -2.33 13.39 0.75
CA PHE A 50 -0.98 13.89 0.47
C PHE A 50 -0.73 15.27 1.04
N LYS A 51 -1.72 16.16 1.00
CA LYS A 51 -1.63 17.47 1.66
C LYS A 51 -1.39 17.34 3.18
N LEU A 52 -2.12 16.46 3.86
CA LEU A 52 -1.93 16.22 5.29
C LEU A 52 -0.55 15.62 5.59
N LEU A 53 -0.14 14.63 4.82
CA LEU A 53 1.19 14.00 4.95
C LEU A 53 2.32 15.02 4.75
N TYR A 54 2.18 15.92 3.76
CA TYR A 54 3.10 17.02 3.54
C TYR A 54 3.22 17.93 4.76
N GLN A 55 2.08 18.28 5.38
CA GLN A 55 2.06 19.11 6.58
C GLN A 55 2.70 18.43 7.80
N LEU A 56 2.68 17.10 7.86
CA LEU A 56 3.26 16.31 8.94
C LEU A 56 4.75 16.00 8.75
N LEU A 57 5.31 16.21 7.57
CA LEU A 57 6.73 16.01 7.33
C LEU A 57 7.55 17.27 7.62
N ASN A 58 8.72 17.07 8.20
CA ASN A 58 9.76 18.08 8.28
C ASN A 58 10.28 18.46 6.88
N LYS A 59 11.06 19.54 6.80
CA LYS A 59 11.82 19.85 5.59
C LYS A 59 12.72 18.68 5.25
N ASP A 60 12.86 18.36 3.96
CA ASP A 60 13.59 17.18 3.45
C ASP A 60 13.03 15.83 3.91
N GLY A 61 11.84 15.80 4.53
CA GLY A 61 11.20 14.59 5.01
C GLY A 61 10.81 13.63 3.88
N ILE A 62 10.81 12.37 4.21
CA ILE A 62 10.57 11.24 3.29
C ILE A 62 9.21 10.61 3.56
N LEU A 63 8.49 10.27 2.50
CA LEU A 63 7.25 9.51 2.54
C LEU A 63 7.42 8.23 1.75
N PHE A 64 7.25 7.09 2.42
CA PHE A 64 7.17 5.78 1.77
C PHE A 64 5.71 5.33 1.67
N ILE A 65 5.28 4.94 0.48
CA ILE A 65 3.94 4.40 0.24
C ILE A 65 4.04 3.03 -0.42
N GLU A 66 3.31 2.06 0.14
CA GLU A 66 3.02 0.78 -0.48
C GLU A 66 1.51 0.63 -0.68
N VAL A 67 1.09 0.38 -1.93
CA VAL A 67 -0.30 0.09 -2.33
C VAL A 67 -0.34 -1.02 -3.37
N PRO A 68 -1.47 -1.74 -3.53
CA PRO A 68 -1.62 -2.71 -4.61
C PRO A 68 -1.46 -2.08 -6.00
N ASN A 69 -0.73 -2.76 -6.87
CA ASN A 69 -0.54 -2.34 -8.25
C ASN A 69 -1.68 -2.86 -9.13
N ILE A 70 -2.50 -1.97 -9.69
CA ILE A 70 -3.57 -2.38 -10.60
C ILE A 70 -3.04 -3.05 -11.88
N GLU A 71 -1.81 -2.75 -12.28
CA GLU A 71 -1.19 -3.29 -13.49
C GLU A 71 -0.48 -4.63 -13.28
N THR A 72 -0.43 -5.16 -12.06
CA THR A 72 0.24 -6.44 -11.77
C THR A 72 -0.32 -7.58 -12.61
N LYS A 73 0.54 -8.52 -13.03
CA LYS A 73 0.14 -9.78 -13.68
C LYS A 73 -0.27 -10.85 -12.65
N ASP A 74 0.08 -10.63 -11.40
CA ASP A 74 0.01 -11.60 -10.30
C ASP A 74 -1.37 -11.69 -9.63
N ALA A 75 -2.34 -10.87 -10.03
CA ALA A 75 -3.70 -10.91 -9.53
C ALA A 75 -4.61 -11.72 -10.48
N SER A 76 -5.32 -12.72 -9.91
CA SER A 76 -6.36 -13.43 -10.68
C SER A 76 -7.51 -12.48 -11.06
N PRO A 77 -8.26 -12.76 -12.14
CA PRO A 77 -9.38 -11.91 -12.54
C PRO A 77 -10.42 -11.66 -11.44
N HIS A 78 -10.60 -12.60 -10.52
CA HIS A 78 -11.50 -12.42 -9.37
C HIS A 78 -10.93 -11.52 -8.27
N ASN A 79 -9.60 -11.34 -8.21
CA ASN A 79 -8.92 -10.56 -7.17
C ASN A 79 -8.37 -9.23 -7.68
N ILE A 80 -8.61 -8.87 -8.94
CA ILE A 80 -8.17 -7.59 -9.49
C ILE A 80 -8.84 -6.44 -8.74
N TYR A 81 -10.15 -6.59 -8.46
CA TYR A 81 -10.93 -5.59 -7.76
C TYR A 81 -11.36 -6.12 -6.41
N PHE A 82 -10.73 -5.64 -5.37
CA PHE A 82 -11.08 -5.98 -3.99
C PHE A 82 -12.14 -5.02 -3.47
N LYS A 83 -13.22 -5.56 -2.89
CA LYS A 83 -14.42 -4.78 -2.52
C LYS A 83 -14.16 -3.61 -1.56
N ALA A 84 -13.13 -3.70 -0.73
CA ALA A 84 -12.78 -2.66 0.22
C ALA A 84 -11.88 -1.57 -0.35
N HIS A 85 -11.30 -1.75 -1.55
CA HIS A 85 -10.49 -0.73 -2.19
C HIS A 85 -11.39 0.28 -2.91
N ILE A 86 -11.28 1.54 -2.54
CA ILE A 86 -11.98 2.65 -3.20
C ILE A 86 -11.18 3.12 -4.42
N HIS A 87 -9.84 3.03 -4.32
CA HIS A 87 -8.92 3.43 -5.37
C HIS A 87 -8.03 2.27 -5.80
N TYR A 88 -7.64 2.34 -7.09
CA TYR A 88 -6.69 1.41 -7.71
C TYR A 88 -5.62 2.21 -8.40
N PHE A 89 -4.37 2.02 -7.97
CA PHE A 89 -3.25 2.82 -8.43
C PHE A 89 -2.40 2.08 -9.47
N SER A 90 -2.00 2.80 -10.52
CA SER A 90 -0.78 2.55 -11.28
C SER A 90 0.34 3.46 -10.75
N ALA A 91 1.59 3.19 -11.11
CA ALA A 91 2.69 4.04 -10.69
C ALA A 91 2.50 5.51 -11.15
N SER A 92 1.99 5.72 -12.38
CA SER A 92 1.72 7.05 -12.91
C SER A 92 0.62 7.79 -12.15
N THR A 93 -0.50 7.12 -11.81
CA THR A 93 -1.60 7.75 -11.09
C THR A 93 -1.27 8.03 -9.63
N LEU A 94 -0.49 7.16 -8.97
CA LEU A 94 -0.02 7.39 -7.61
C LEU A 94 0.94 8.58 -7.55
N THR A 95 1.91 8.63 -8.46
CA THR A 95 2.85 9.75 -8.57
C THR A 95 2.12 11.06 -8.90
N SER A 96 1.15 11.03 -9.80
CA SER A 96 0.32 12.18 -10.14
C SER A 96 -0.44 12.71 -8.91
N ALA A 97 -1.08 11.84 -8.14
CA ALA A 97 -1.82 12.25 -6.95
C ALA A 97 -0.94 12.91 -5.87
N ALA A 98 0.36 12.58 -5.84
CA ALA A 98 1.33 13.13 -4.91
C ALA A 98 2.01 14.42 -5.44
N SER A 99 1.95 14.69 -6.75
CA SER A 99 2.83 15.61 -7.47
C SER A 99 2.85 17.05 -6.97
N ASN A 100 1.74 17.57 -6.40
CA ASN A 100 1.70 18.92 -5.84
C ASN A 100 2.66 19.11 -4.66
N TYR A 101 2.87 18.07 -3.88
CA TYR A 101 3.52 18.13 -2.58
C TYR A 101 4.84 17.38 -2.53
N PHE A 102 5.01 16.41 -3.42
CA PHE A 102 6.09 15.45 -3.35
C PHE A 102 6.77 15.25 -4.70
N GLU A 103 8.06 15.00 -4.63
CA GLU A 103 8.88 14.52 -5.73
C GLU A 103 9.12 13.02 -5.54
N LYS A 104 8.89 12.22 -6.58
CA LYS A 104 9.24 10.81 -6.56
C LYS A 104 10.74 10.65 -6.72
N ILE A 105 11.40 10.00 -5.78
CA ILE A 105 12.85 9.77 -5.78
C ILE A 105 13.24 8.33 -6.08
N ASP A 106 12.36 7.36 -5.77
CA ASP A 106 12.61 5.94 -6.07
C ASP A 106 11.29 5.15 -6.17
N GLU A 107 11.31 4.01 -6.86
CA GLU A 107 10.17 3.11 -6.96
C GLU A 107 10.57 1.66 -7.17
N ASP A 108 9.81 0.74 -6.59
CA ASP A 108 9.78 -0.69 -6.89
C ASP A 108 8.37 -1.07 -7.37
N ILE A 109 8.29 -1.56 -8.61
CA ILE A 109 7.04 -1.89 -9.30
C ILE A 109 6.91 -3.41 -9.41
N GLY A 110 6.17 -3.98 -8.48
CA GLY A 110 5.85 -5.41 -8.46
C GLY A 110 4.35 -5.66 -8.37
N SER A 111 3.97 -6.66 -7.57
CA SER A 111 2.56 -6.89 -7.19
C SER A 111 1.99 -5.73 -6.40
N ASN A 112 2.84 -5.06 -5.62
CA ASN A 112 2.57 -3.78 -5.02
C ASN A 112 3.43 -2.69 -5.70
N LEU A 113 2.96 -1.47 -5.60
CA LEU A 113 3.74 -0.26 -5.87
C LEU A 113 4.37 0.17 -4.57
N ARG A 114 5.69 0.26 -4.54
CA ARG A 114 6.45 0.85 -3.44
C ARG A 114 7.12 2.09 -3.97
N ILE A 115 6.70 3.24 -3.50
CA ILE A 115 7.24 4.51 -3.99
C ILE A 115 7.77 5.32 -2.83
N ILE A 116 8.98 5.84 -3.01
CA ILE A 116 9.61 6.77 -2.10
C ILE A 116 9.46 8.18 -2.67
N PHE A 117 8.90 9.05 -1.86
CA PHE A 117 8.70 10.44 -2.17
C PHE A 117 9.52 11.31 -1.21
N LYS A 118 10.10 12.38 -1.75
CA LYS A 118 10.68 13.47 -0.98
C LYS A 118 9.71 14.65 -0.91
N ARG A 119 9.57 15.25 0.26
CA ARG A 119 8.80 16.47 0.45
C ARG A 119 9.41 17.61 -0.38
N LYS A 120 8.59 18.28 -1.19
CA LYS A 120 9.00 19.48 -1.94
C LYS A 120 9.17 20.67 -0.99
N ASP A 121 10.06 21.58 -1.31
CA ASP A 121 10.18 22.87 -0.61
C ASP A 121 8.98 23.77 -0.92
N ASP A 122 8.59 23.83 -2.19
CA ASP A 122 7.45 24.60 -2.68
C ASP A 122 6.32 23.70 -3.14
N VAL A 123 5.09 24.12 -2.84
CA VAL A 123 3.87 23.43 -3.24
C VAL A 123 3.46 23.91 -4.62
N GLU A 124 3.18 23.01 -5.53
CA GLU A 124 2.62 23.34 -6.84
C GLU A 124 1.09 23.47 -6.75
N ASP A 125 0.54 24.47 -7.45
CA ASP A 125 -0.91 24.73 -7.44
C ASP A 125 -1.70 23.74 -8.31
N SER A 126 -1.03 22.99 -9.19
CA SER A 126 -1.67 22.06 -10.12
C SER A 126 -1.12 20.65 -10.02
N ILE A 127 -2.00 19.66 -10.13
CA ILE A 127 -1.61 18.25 -10.22
C ILE A 127 -1.00 17.99 -11.59
N ALA A 128 0.17 17.37 -11.60
CA ALA A 128 0.78 16.87 -12.83
C ALA A 128 0.07 15.58 -13.26
N PHE A 129 -0.93 15.69 -14.12
CA PHE A 129 -1.67 14.53 -14.63
C PHE A 129 -0.77 13.60 -15.45
N PRO A 130 -1.04 12.28 -15.45
CA PRO A 130 -0.36 11.35 -16.35
C PRO A 130 -0.52 11.78 -17.82
N SER A 131 0.51 11.56 -18.62
CA SER A 131 0.43 11.83 -20.06
C SER A 131 -0.61 10.91 -20.73
N SER A 132 -1.12 11.33 -21.90
CA SER A 132 -2.04 10.49 -22.69
C SER A 132 -1.41 9.13 -23.04
N GLU A 133 -0.10 9.09 -23.23
CA GLU A 133 0.63 7.84 -23.47
C GLU A 133 0.58 6.91 -22.25
N GLN A 134 0.85 7.42 -21.04
CA GLN A 134 0.78 6.65 -19.78
C GLN A 134 -0.66 6.13 -19.55
N VAL A 135 -1.67 6.97 -19.79
CA VAL A 135 -3.07 6.56 -19.68
C VAL A 135 -3.39 5.42 -20.64
N ASN A 136 -2.98 5.53 -21.92
CA ASN A 136 -3.21 4.50 -22.92
C ASN A 136 -2.44 3.21 -22.61
N GLN A 137 -1.22 3.30 -22.07
CA GLN A 137 -0.45 2.13 -21.64
C GLN A 137 -1.18 1.40 -20.51
N THR A 138 -1.62 2.11 -19.49
CA THR A 138 -2.41 1.53 -18.39
C THR A 138 -3.71 0.91 -18.91
N ALA A 139 -4.47 1.61 -19.74
CA ALA A 139 -5.71 1.09 -20.33
C ALA A 139 -5.47 -0.20 -21.14
N THR A 140 -4.46 -0.20 -22.00
CA THR A 140 -4.05 -1.39 -22.78
C THR A 140 -3.63 -2.54 -21.86
N ARG A 141 -2.90 -2.21 -20.79
CA ARG A 141 -2.47 -3.18 -19.80
C ARG A 141 -3.67 -3.82 -19.09
N LEU A 142 -4.67 -3.04 -18.70
CA LEU A 142 -5.88 -3.52 -18.05
C LEU A 142 -6.74 -4.40 -18.98
N GLN A 143 -6.83 -4.06 -20.26
CA GLN A 143 -7.55 -4.86 -21.26
C GLN A 143 -6.97 -6.26 -21.45
N LYS A 144 -5.66 -6.43 -21.27
CA LYS A 144 -4.97 -7.72 -21.37
C LYS A 144 -5.13 -8.61 -20.15
N LYS A 145 -5.65 -8.08 -19.03
CA LYS A 145 -5.85 -8.85 -17.81
C LYS A 145 -6.88 -9.95 -18.01
N GLY A 146 -6.50 -11.16 -17.66
CA GLY A 146 -7.37 -12.32 -17.79
C GLY A 146 -6.75 -13.58 -17.19
N TRP A 147 -7.50 -14.69 -17.22
CA TRP A 147 -7.04 -15.96 -16.69
C TRP A 147 -5.78 -16.47 -17.40
N PHE A 148 -5.67 -16.27 -18.71
CA PHE A 148 -4.49 -16.69 -19.48
C PHE A 148 -3.23 -15.98 -18.99
N GLU A 149 -3.28 -14.66 -18.84
CA GLU A 149 -2.16 -13.89 -18.36
C GLU A 149 -1.78 -14.28 -16.92
N TYR A 150 -2.77 -14.40 -16.03
CA TYR A 150 -2.54 -14.79 -14.64
C TYR A 150 -1.89 -16.17 -14.53
N LEU A 151 -2.40 -17.16 -15.26
CA LEU A 151 -1.90 -18.54 -15.17
C LEU A 151 -0.47 -18.67 -15.70
N ILE A 152 -0.17 -18.03 -16.83
CA ILE A 152 1.12 -18.17 -17.52
C ILE A 152 2.16 -17.18 -17.00
N TYR A 153 1.81 -15.90 -16.96
CA TYR A 153 2.75 -14.83 -16.63
C TYR A 153 2.67 -14.36 -15.19
N GLY A 154 1.52 -14.50 -14.53
CA GLY A 154 1.27 -14.16 -13.12
C GLY A 154 1.62 -15.29 -12.15
N GLY A 155 2.16 -16.39 -12.64
CA GLY A 155 2.55 -17.53 -11.79
C GLY A 155 1.39 -18.33 -11.21
N GLY A 156 0.17 -18.19 -11.76
CA GLY A 156 -1.03 -18.87 -11.26
C GLY A 156 -0.87 -20.39 -11.17
N PHE A 157 -0.25 -21.03 -12.19
CA PHE A 157 0.04 -22.46 -12.14
C PHE A 157 1.02 -22.84 -11.01
N LYS A 158 2.01 -22.00 -10.72
CA LYS A 158 2.98 -22.26 -9.64
C LYS A 158 2.36 -22.10 -8.25
N LYS A 159 1.30 -21.31 -8.12
CA LYS A 159 0.64 -21.05 -6.84
C LYS A 159 -0.23 -22.21 -6.37
N LEU A 160 -0.73 -23.06 -7.27
CA LEU A 160 -1.57 -24.21 -6.92
C LEU A 160 -0.86 -25.15 -5.92
N PRO A 161 0.32 -25.71 -6.21
CA PRO A 161 1.00 -26.61 -5.28
C PRO A 161 1.42 -25.89 -3.99
N ILE A 162 1.79 -24.59 -4.07
CA ILE A 162 2.16 -23.80 -2.89
C ILE A 162 0.94 -23.63 -1.96
N ARG A 163 -0.23 -23.27 -2.50
CA ARG A 163 -1.47 -23.14 -1.74
C ARG A 163 -1.90 -24.46 -1.11
N THR A 164 -1.83 -25.56 -1.86
CA THR A 164 -2.16 -26.87 -1.33
C THR A 164 -1.25 -27.23 -0.15
N LYS A 165 0.06 -26.99 -0.29
CA LYS A 165 1.02 -27.19 0.79
C LYS A 165 0.72 -26.29 1.99
N GLN A 166 0.41 -25.03 1.77
CA GLN A 166 0.02 -24.09 2.84
C GLN A 166 -1.23 -24.54 3.56
N MET A 167 -2.29 -24.92 2.85
CA MET A 167 -3.52 -25.44 3.45
C MET A 167 -3.26 -26.67 4.35
N ILE A 168 -2.36 -27.58 3.92
CA ILE A 168 -1.98 -28.75 4.73
C ILE A 168 -1.21 -28.32 5.99
N ILE A 169 -0.31 -27.34 5.86
CA ILE A 169 0.44 -26.80 7.00
C ILE A 169 -0.50 -26.09 7.96
N GLU A 170 -1.33 -25.17 7.46
CA GLU A 170 -2.30 -24.40 8.25
C GLU A 170 -3.30 -25.30 8.99
N SER A 171 -3.73 -26.41 8.37
CA SER A 171 -4.62 -27.38 9.03
C SER A 171 -3.97 -28.10 10.22
N ARG A 172 -2.65 -28.06 10.35
CA ARG A 172 -1.87 -28.68 11.42
C ARG A 172 -1.38 -27.68 12.47
N ILE A 173 -1.50 -26.38 12.20
CA ILE A 173 -1.11 -25.35 13.16
C ILE A 173 -2.21 -25.23 14.20
N ASN A 174 -1.90 -25.56 15.46
CA ASN A 174 -2.74 -25.15 16.58
C ASN A 174 -2.67 -23.62 16.70
N TYR A 175 -3.81 -22.98 16.95
CA TYR A 175 -3.90 -21.55 17.16
C TYR A 175 -3.02 -21.14 18.35
N GLU A 176 -1.83 -20.63 18.07
CA GLU A 176 -0.97 -19.99 19.04
C GLU A 176 -1.25 -18.50 19.10
N SER A 177 -1.03 -17.88 20.26
CA SER A 177 -1.21 -16.41 20.38
C SER A 177 -0.22 -15.70 19.45
N GLY A 178 -0.65 -14.61 18.82
CA GLY A 178 0.22 -13.84 17.91
C GLY A 178 1.50 -13.36 18.58
N ILE A 179 1.50 -13.13 19.90
CA ILE A 179 2.69 -12.75 20.67
C ILE A 179 3.71 -13.89 20.78
N LYS A 180 3.25 -15.13 20.85
CA LYS A 180 4.15 -16.30 20.86
C LYS A 180 4.84 -16.45 19.51
N VAL A 181 4.09 -16.36 18.42
CA VAL A 181 4.63 -16.39 17.05
C VAL A 181 5.64 -15.28 16.83
N LEU A 182 5.34 -14.05 17.29
CA LEU A 182 6.25 -12.91 17.20
C LEU A 182 7.55 -13.14 17.99
N ASN A 183 7.44 -13.65 19.22
CA ASN A 183 8.61 -13.94 20.05
C ASN A 183 9.48 -15.06 19.46
N ASP A 184 8.89 -16.05 18.80
CA ASP A 184 9.64 -17.12 18.14
C ASP A 184 10.40 -16.59 16.91
N ILE A 185 9.77 -15.70 16.11
CA ILE A 185 10.44 -15.01 14.97
C ILE A 185 11.61 -14.12 15.43
N LEU A 186 11.49 -13.45 16.58
CA LEU A 186 12.53 -12.54 17.09
C LEU A 186 13.70 -13.26 17.79
N ARG A 187 13.61 -14.57 18.00
CA ARG A 187 14.67 -15.40 18.62
C ARG A 187 15.63 -16.02 17.60
N ASP A 188 15.24 -16.06 16.33
CA ASP A 188 16.05 -16.49 15.19
C ASP A 188 16.82 -15.29 14.56
#